data_f0adedc53eb512dea478fd856d4c147e
#
_entry.id   f0adedc53eb512dea478fd856d4c147e
#
_cell.length_a   1.000
_cell.length_b   1.000
_cell.length_c   1.000
_cell.angle_alpha   90.00
_cell.angle_beta   90.00
_cell.angle_gamma   90.00
#
_symmetry.space_group_name_H-M   'P 1'
#
loop_
_entity.id
_entity.type
_entity.pdbx_description
1 polymer ?
#
loop_
_entity_poly.entity_id
_entity_poly.type
_entity_poly.pdbx_seq_one_letter_code
_entity_poly.pdbx_strand_id
1 'polypeptide(L)'
;MTKARTNASASPAVGRNMIINGAMNVAQRSASVTGLGAASGYFTVDRWKILRDATAGRFTMTQTADGPNGISANCLKLDCTTADTSIAAGELLQISHKMEGQNLQRIGKGVSGAKE
;
A
#
# COMPACT_ATOMS: atom_id res chain seq x y z
N MET A 1 -18.88 -8.19 -35.55
CA MET A 1 -17.71 -7.70 -34.78
C MET A 1 -16.76 -8.86 -34.47
N THR A 2 -15.47 -8.64 -34.63
CA THR A 2 -14.47 -9.66 -34.24
C THR A 2 -14.36 -9.74 -32.70
N LYS A 3 -14.05 -10.93 -32.18
CA LYS A 3 -13.83 -11.14 -30.73
C LYS A 3 -12.82 -10.16 -30.12
N ALA A 4 -11.80 -9.76 -30.88
CA ALA A 4 -10.82 -8.79 -30.46
C ALA A 4 -11.44 -7.40 -30.19
N ARG A 5 -12.38 -6.94 -31.02
CA ARG A 5 -13.10 -5.67 -30.79
C ARG A 5 -14.05 -5.75 -29.60
N THR A 6 -14.73 -6.87 -29.42
CA THR A 6 -15.62 -7.09 -28.28
C THR A 6 -14.83 -7.09 -26.96
N ASN A 7 -13.65 -7.72 -26.95
CA ASN A 7 -12.77 -7.71 -25.77
C ASN A 7 -12.16 -6.33 -25.49
N ALA A 8 -11.87 -5.54 -26.53
CA ALA A 8 -11.40 -4.16 -26.37
C ALA A 8 -12.49 -3.20 -25.86
N SER A 9 -13.75 -3.49 -26.19
CA SER A 9 -14.93 -2.73 -25.73
C SER A 9 -15.50 -3.25 -24.41
N ALA A 10 -15.11 -4.44 -23.97
CA ALA A 10 -15.50 -4.96 -22.67
C ALA A 10 -14.89 -4.05 -21.60
N SER A 11 -15.75 -3.53 -20.73
CA SER A 11 -15.33 -2.65 -19.64
C SER A 11 -14.20 -3.31 -18.84
N PRO A 12 -13.00 -2.76 -18.81
CA PRO A 12 -11.85 -3.40 -18.19
C PRO A 12 -11.87 -3.30 -16.66
N ALA A 13 -12.94 -2.77 -16.10
CA ALA A 13 -13.00 -2.40 -14.68
C ALA A 13 -13.36 -3.56 -13.74
N VAL A 14 -13.91 -4.66 -14.26
CA VAL A 14 -14.37 -5.76 -13.42
C VAL A 14 -13.20 -6.67 -13.05
N GLY A 15 -12.87 -6.73 -11.77
CA GLY A 15 -11.94 -7.70 -11.20
C GLY A 15 -10.44 -7.36 -11.32
N ARG A 16 -10.05 -6.15 -11.74
CA ARG A 16 -8.64 -5.75 -11.75
C ARG A 16 -8.23 -5.11 -10.42
N ASN A 17 -7.21 -5.67 -9.80
CA ASN A 17 -6.58 -5.05 -8.64
C ASN A 17 -5.94 -3.70 -9.04
N MET A 18 -6.37 -2.62 -8.40
CA MET A 18 -5.83 -1.27 -8.61
C MET A 18 -4.67 -0.95 -7.67
N ILE A 19 -4.43 -1.80 -6.67
CA ILE A 19 -3.35 -1.60 -5.71
C ILE A 19 -2.07 -2.20 -6.28
N ILE A 20 -1.14 -1.33 -6.64
CA ILE A 20 0.17 -1.74 -7.15
C ILE A 20 0.97 -2.37 -6.01
N ASN A 21 1.58 -3.53 -6.28
CA ASN A 21 2.32 -4.30 -5.27
C ASN A 21 1.48 -4.67 -4.03
N GLY A 22 0.18 -4.94 -4.24
CA GLY A 22 -0.72 -5.36 -3.16
C GLY A 22 -0.35 -6.70 -2.54
N ALA A 23 0.32 -7.57 -3.30
CA ALA A 23 0.85 -8.85 -2.83
C ALA A 23 2.20 -8.72 -2.08
N MET A 24 2.71 -7.52 -1.88
CA MET A 24 3.95 -7.22 -1.14
C MET A 24 5.21 -7.92 -1.68
N ASN A 25 5.23 -8.28 -2.98
CA ASN A 25 6.32 -9.08 -3.58
C ASN A 25 7.56 -8.27 -3.93
N VAL A 26 7.43 -6.96 -4.13
CA VAL A 26 8.52 -6.09 -4.57
C VAL A 26 8.99 -5.21 -3.42
N ALA A 27 10.26 -5.35 -3.05
CA ALA A 27 10.92 -4.58 -2.00
C ALA A 27 12.33 -4.18 -2.46
N GLN A 28 12.41 -3.22 -3.39
CA GLN A 28 13.69 -2.83 -4.05
C GLN A 28 14.63 -2.08 -3.11
N ARG A 29 14.12 -1.39 -2.10
CA ARG A 29 14.95 -0.61 -1.16
C ARG A 29 15.60 -1.49 -0.12
N SER A 30 14.80 -2.31 0.54
CA SER A 30 15.25 -3.26 1.57
C SER A 30 14.11 -4.23 1.90
N ALA A 31 14.44 -5.46 2.26
CA ALA A 31 13.47 -6.40 2.80
C ALA A 31 13.10 -6.10 4.25
N SER A 32 13.98 -5.41 5.00
CA SER A 32 13.74 -5.04 6.40
C SER A 32 14.45 -3.75 6.77
N VAL A 33 13.78 -2.88 7.52
CA VAL A 33 14.36 -1.65 8.09
C VAL A 33 13.86 -1.48 9.52
N THR A 34 14.80 -1.18 10.43
CA THR A 34 14.54 -0.96 11.86
C THR A 34 14.56 0.53 12.21
N GLY A 35 14.10 0.88 13.41
CA GLY A 35 14.15 2.24 13.94
C GLY A 35 13.22 3.23 13.24
N LEU A 36 12.24 2.75 12.50
CA LEU A 36 11.23 3.59 11.87
C LEU A 36 10.38 4.30 12.94
N GLY A 37 9.93 5.50 12.61
CA GLY A 37 9.19 6.39 13.53
C GLY A 37 9.89 7.73 13.73
N ALA A 38 11.12 7.88 13.24
CA ALA A 38 11.84 9.16 13.23
C ALA A 38 11.52 10.02 12.01
N ALA A 39 11.14 9.39 10.88
CA ALA A 39 10.81 10.08 9.63
C ALA A 39 9.71 9.35 8.86
N SER A 40 9.02 10.08 8.00
CA SER A 40 8.08 9.51 7.01
C SER A 40 8.82 9.14 5.72
N GLY A 41 8.44 8.03 5.08
CA GLY A 41 9.10 7.62 3.84
C GLY A 41 8.68 6.26 3.31
N TYR A 42 9.33 5.85 2.21
CA TYR A 42 9.25 4.52 1.63
C TYR A 42 10.51 3.75 2.05
N PHE A 43 10.38 2.69 2.81
CA PHE A 43 11.53 2.03 3.45
C PHE A 43 11.76 0.61 2.95
N THR A 44 10.71 -0.20 2.80
CA THR A 44 10.80 -1.61 2.40
C THR A 44 9.97 -1.87 1.15
N VAL A 45 8.79 -2.43 1.31
CA VAL A 45 7.88 -2.80 0.22
C VAL A 45 7.54 -1.59 -0.64
N ASP A 46 7.73 -1.72 -1.94
CA ASP A 46 7.52 -0.64 -2.88
C ASP A 46 6.05 -0.19 -2.93
N ARG A 47 5.84 1.11 -3.09
CA ARG A 47 4.54 1.79 -3.15
C ARG A 47 3.85 1.97 -1.79
N TRP A 48 4.38 1.38 -0.71
CA TRP A 48 3.84 1.51 0.63
C TRP A 48 4.68 2.48 1.45
N LYS A 49 4.06 3.54 1.91
CA LYS A 49 4.70 4.65 2.63
C LYS A 49 4.29 4.63 4.10
N ILE A 50 5.26 4.80 5.00
CA ILE A 50 4.98 5.17 6.38
C ILE A 50 4.87 6.69 6.47
N LEU A 51 3.79 7.14 7.05
CA LEU A 51 3.59 8.51 7.51
C LEU A 51 3.61 8.50 9.03
N ARG A 52 4.33 9.43 9.61
CA ARG A 52 4.38 9.59 11.05
C ARG A 52 4.37 11.07 11.43
N ASP A 53 3.83 11.37 12.58
CA ASP A 53 3.94 12.66 13.23
C ASP A 53 4.14 12.48 14.73
N ALA A 54 5.08 13.21 15.31
CA ALA A 54 5.40 13.37 16.72
C ALA A 54 5.62 12.09 17.56
N THR A 55 5.34 10.87 17.07
CA THR A 55 5.43 9.65 17.89
C THR A 55 6.86 9.36 18.39
N ALA A 56 6.99 9.01 19.67
CA ALA A 56 8.20 8.47 20.26
C ALA A 56 8.39 6.97 19.98
N GLY A 57 7.36 6.27 19.51
CA GLY A 57 7.40 4.86 19.14
C GLY A 57 8.41 4.57 18.02
N ARG A 58 9.01 3.37 18.09
CA ARG A 58 9.91 2.88 17.03
C ARG A 58 9.46 1.52 16.56
N PHE A 59 9.66 1.29 15.25
CA PHE A 59 9.09 0.15 14.55
C PHE A 59 10.14 -0.48 13.63
N THR A 60 9.99 -1.78 13.43
CA THR A 60 10.67 -2.51 12.35
C THR A 60 9.66 -2.89 11.30
N MET A 61 9.94 -2.54 10.06
CA MET A 61 9.11 -2.88 8.89
C MET A 61 9.83 -3.94 8.07
N THR A 62 9.17 -5.07 7.83
CA THR A 62 9.77 -6.23 7.16
C THR A 62 8.80 -6.79 6.12
N GLN A 63 9.33 -7.12 4.93
CA GLN A 63 8.67 -8.04 4.00
C GLN A 63 8.92 -9.46 4.51
N THR A 64 7.87 -10.20 4.81
CA THR A 64 7.99 -11.58 5.31
C THR A 64 7.19 -12.54 4.44
N ALA A 65 7.68 -13.79 4.32
CA ALA A 65 7.04 -14.86 3.56
C ALA A 65 5.91 -15.54 4.39
N ASP A 66 5.02 -14.73 4.94
CA ASP A 66 3.89 -15.14 5.77
C ASP A 66 2.57 -14.53 5.26
N GLY A 67 2.46 -14.47 3.94
CA GLY A 67 1.26 -13.97 3.28
C GLY A 67 0.10 -14.95 3.39
N PRO A 68 -1.15 -14.47 3.21
CA PRO A 68 -2.33 -15.33 3.24
C PRO A 68 -2.23 -16.46 2.21
N ASN A 69 -2.42 -17.69 2.65
CA ASN A 69 -2.36 -18.88 1.78
C ASN A 69 -3.30 -18.74 0.57
N GLY A 70 -2.74 -19.00 -0.61
CA GLY A 70 -3.46 -18.95 -1.88
C GLY A 70 -3.72 -17.53 -2.43
N ILE A 71 -3.35 -16.47 -1.72
CA ILE A 71 -3.55 -15.08 -2.16
C ILE A 71 -2.21 -14.37 -2.41
N SER A 72 -1.28 -14.47 -1.47
CA SER A 72 0.04 -13.85 -1.57
C SER A 72 1.08 -14.70 -0.84
N ALA A 73 2.30 -14.76 -1.39
CA ALA A 73 3.42 -15.40 -0.72
C ALA A 73 4.04 -14.51 0.37
N ASN A 74 3.86 -13.18 0.27
CA ASN A 74 4.48 -12.21 1.15
C ASN A 74 3.43 -11.33 1.84
N CYS A 75 3.82 -10.79 2.99
CA CYS A 75 3.09 -9.72 3.66
C CYS A 75 4.06 -8.65 4.20
N LEU A 76 3.51 -7.51 4.54
CA LEU A 76 4.21 -6.44 5.22
C LEU A 76 3.98 -6.58 6.72
N LYS A 77 5.06 -6.84 7.46
CA LYS A 77 5.06 -6.91 8.92
C LYS A 77 5.56 -5.59 9.49
N LEU A 78 4.85 -5.08 10.47
CA LEU A 78 5.27 -3.92 11.27
C LEU A 78 5.32 -4.32 12.74
N ASP A 79 6.52 -4.41 13.28
CA ASP A 79 6.76 -4.73 14.70
C ASP A 79 7.06 -3.46 15.48
N CYS A 80 6.39 -3.25 16.60
CA CYS A 80 6.74 -2.20 17.54
C CYS A 80 7.95 -2.65 18.37
N THR A 81 9.08 -1.98 18.20
CA THR A 81 10.34 -2.27 18.91
C THR A 81 10.57 -1.38 20.11
N THR A 82 9.97 -0.19 20.11
CA THR A 82 9.94 0.71 21.26
C THR A 82 8.55 1.28 21.37
N ALA A 83 7.87 1.01 22.47
CA ALA A 83 6.55 1.53 22.73
C ALA A 83 6.61 3.03 23.03
N ASP A 84 5.61 3.77 22.53
CA ASP A 84 5.30 5.09 23.03
C ASP A 84 4.38 4.93 24.25
N THR A 85 4.87 5.35 25.41
CA THR A 85 4.16 5.16 26.68
C THR A 85 3.25 6.33 27.04
N SER A 86 3.32 7.42 26.26
CA SER A 86 2.55 8.64 26.51
C SER A 86 2.07 9.28 25.18
N ILE A 87 1.09 8.64 24.58
CA ILE A 87 0.56 9.08 23.28
C ILE A 87 -0.20 10.40 23.47
N ALA A 88 0.24 11.44 22.79
CA ALA A 88 -0.42 12.75 22.76
C ALA A 88 -1.42 12.88 21.61
N ALA A 89 -2.34 13.82 21.76
CA ALA A 89 -3.25 14.18 20.68
C ALA A 89 -2.46 14.73 19.48
N GLY A 90 -2.68 14.16 18.29
CA GLY A 90 -1.95 14.56 17.07
C GLY A 90 -0.79 13.64 16.71
N GLU A 91 -0.39 12.73 17.56
CA GLU A 91 0.56 11.69 17.18
C GLU A 91 -0.05 10.74 16.16
N LEU A 92 0.74 10.40 15.14
CA LEU A 92 0.28 9.60 14.01
C LEU A 92 1.33 8.57 13.60
N LEU A 93 0.90 7.33 13.41
CA LEU A 93 1.59 6.34 12.59
C LEU A 93 0.60 5.75 11.61
N GLN A 94 0.88 5.91 10.32
CA GLN A 94 0.00 5.46 9.25
C GLN A 94 0.80 4.77 8.16
N ILE A 95 0.25 3.68 7.62
CA ILE A 95 0.71 3.09 6.36
C ILE A 95 -0.22 3.58 5.25
N SER A 96 0.35 4.12 4.19
CA SER A 96 -0.40 4.66 3.06
C SER A 96 0.08 4.11 1.72
N HIS A 97 -0.86 3.93 0.81
CA HIS A 97 -0.63 3.59 -0.59
C HIS A 97 -1.24 4.68 -1.46
N LYS A 98 -0.47 5.22 -2.40
CA LYS A 98 -0.96 6.22 -3.34
C LYS A 98 -1.32 5.57 -4.66
N MET A 99 -2.58 5.69 -5.06
CA MET A 99 -3.04 5.31 -6.40
C MET A 99 -2.79 6.44 -7.39
N GLU A 100 -2.29 6.10 -8.56
CA GLU A 100 -2.07 7.06 -9.64
C GLU A 100 -3.40 7.41 -10.32
N GLY A 101 -3.57 8.68 -10.72
CA GLY A 101 -4.79 9.16 -11.36
C GLY A 101 -5.18 8.39 -12.62
N GLN A 102 -4.19 7.93 -13.40
CA GLN A 102 -4.44 7.08 -14.58
C GLN A 102 -5.11 5.74 -14.23
N ASN A 103 -4.86 5.18 -13.06
CA ASN A 103 -5.51 3.95 -12.61
C ASN A 103 -6.94 4.20 -12.14
N LEU A 104 -7.23 5.42 -11.66
CA LEU A 104 -8.56 5.83 -11.21
C LEU A 104 -9.55 6.07 -12.37
N GLN A 105 -9.06 6.26 -13.59
CA GLN A 105 -9.91 6.41 -14.77
C GLN A 105 -10.86 5.21 -14.96
N ARG A 106 -10.46 4.02 -14.52
CA ARG A 106 -11.25 2.79 -14.63
C ARG A 106 -12.50 2.79 -13.78
N ILE A 107 -12.49 3.52 -12.67
CA ILE A 107 -13.65 3.69 -11.79
C ILE A 107 -14.41 4.98 -12.09
N GLY A 108 -14.05 5.65 -13.18
CA GLY A 108 -14.71 6.88 -13.60
C GLY A 108 -14.41 8.08 -12.71
N LYS A 109 -13.35 8.04 -11.90
CA LYS A 109 -12.99 9.17 -11.03
C LYS A 109 -12.72 10.41 -11.87
N GLY A 110 -13.44 11.49 -11.56
CA GLY A 110 -13.33 12.77 -12.27
C GLY A 110 -14.28 12.94 -13.44
N VAL A 111 -15.14 11.96 -13.76
CA VAL A 111 -16.22 12.12 -14.74
C VAL A 111 -17.57 12.32 -14.04
N SER A 112 -18.49 13.02 -14.72
CA SER A 112 -19.85 13.20 -14.21
C SER A 112 -20.54 11.84 -14.07
N GLY A 113 -21.12 11.56 -12.89
CA GLY A 113 -21.76 10.28 -12.57
C GLY A 113 -20.82 9.21 -12.02
N ALA A 114 -19.57 9.52 -11.72
CA ALA A 114 -18.71 8.62 -10.96
C ALA A 114 -19.35 8.35 -9.60
N LYS A 115 -19.43 7.06 -9.21
CA LYS A 115 -19.88 6.67 -7.87
C LYS A 115 -18.73 6.86 -6.88
N GLU A 116 -19.04 7.47 -5.76
CA GLU A 116 -18.14 7.59 -4.61
C GLU A 116 -17.96 6.25 -3.89
#